data_856f441a30e49ea4e1c50b6da77c013c
#
_entry.id   856f441a30e49ea4e1c50b6da77c013c
#
_cell.length_a   1.000
_cell.length_b   1.000
_cell.length_c   1.000
_cell.angle_alpha   90.00
_cell.angle_beta   90.00
_cell.angle_gamma   90.00
#
_symmetry.space_group_name_H-M   'P 1'
#
loop_
_entity.id
_entity.type
_entity.pdbx_description
1 polymer ?
#
loop_
_entity_poly.entity_id
_entity_poly.type
_entity_poly.pdbx_seq_one_letter_code
_entity_poly.pdbx_strand_id
1 'polypeptide(L)'
;MKLEYKKICRYLSVLVYVVYLYTSGLASYIFGTWQNIIAVLLGAAVLGYIANTDFPKIRIVKAIKPVDLLVVIMLIALIFNNVDIKNGSYINTVATVSIFLFYLVSKNDNRWMEIATNLLFYGGLFHAVASFILYLLPNVYMTYVMPLFVSFGYESTLLYCVRNGYAVGLTPHYSTNAMYMSVALGAAFIRLTDRRFKGKPIMNKINIALTAFILFVLILTGKRAHCVFALVCLFAAYSVYNSDKPKNRLMKTLALIAVGGIALVLIVEIAPDAVPVIRRFIYMSQLEDSSLGRNARMLLALNLFLQNALTGIGWNGFTYYYNATFGDWLNVHNVYLQLLCEEGLLFSLAFFAFFIVSFLHAWNALKQSRVQKLDGINESLLLYSVYIQAFFLLYSLTGNPLYDAPFPIKIKSKIKSIPSKIKIPV
;
A
#
# COMPACT_ATOMS: atom_id res chain seq x y z
N MET A 1 18.81 28.78 14.64
CA MET A 1 18.27 28.80 13.27
C MET A 1 18.49 27.49 12.51
N LYS A 2 19.71 26.93 12.37
CA LYS A 2 19.93 25.64 11.63
C LYS A 2 19.17 24.44 12.20
N LEU A 3 18.99 24.33 13.51
CA LEU A 3 18.30 23.19 14.16
C LEU A 3 16.79 23.23 13.91
N GLU A 4 16.18 24.41 13.87
CA GLU A 4 14.75 24.58 13.57
C GLU A 4 14.44 24.29 12.10
N TYR A 5 15.31 24.70 11.20
CA TYR A 5 15.15 24.45 9.77
C TYR A 5 15.16 22.95 9.44
N LYS A 6 16.09 22.17 10.03
CA LYS A 6 16.13 20.71 9.91
C LYS A 6 14.84 20.05 10.42
N LYS A 7 14.30 20.56 11.51
CA LYS A 7 13.05 20.10 12.10
C LYS A 7 11.87 20.36 11.15
N ILE A 8 11.78 21.56 10.58
CA ILE A 8 10.74 21.94 9.62
C ILE A 8 10.81 21.07 8.38
N CYS A 9 11.99 20.88 7.77
CA CYS A 9 12.16 20.03 6.57
C CYS A 9 11.74 18.59 6.83
N ARG A 10 12.04 18.05 8.02
CA ARG A 10 11.58 16.72 8.42
C ARG A 10 10.04 16.62 8.45
N TYR A 11 9.38 17.57 9.14
CA TYR A 11 7.91 17.57 9.21
C TYR A 11 7.26 17.77 7.85
N LEU A 12 7.77 18.68 7.04
CA LEU A 12 7.26 18.91 5.68
C LEU A 12 7.43 17.66 4.80
N SER A 13 8.59 16.99 4.84
CA SER A 13 8.82 15.79 4.04
C SER A 13 7.87 14.66 4.42
N VAL A 14 7.60 14.45 5.70
CA VAL A 14 6.64 13.45 6.17
C VAL A 14 5.23 13.83 5.77
N LEU A 15 4.86 15.11 5.96
CA LEU A 15 3.52 15.58 5.61
C LEU A 15 3.23 15.39 4.11
N VAL A 16 4.14 15.79 3.24
CA VAL A 16 3.98 15.61 1.80
C VAL A 16 3.87 14.13 1.42
N TYR A 17 4.69 13.26 2.03
CA TYR A 17 4.61 11.82 1.81
C TYR A 17 3.23 11.23 2.20
N VAL A 18 2.72 11.60 3.37
CA VAL A 18 1.43 11.09 3.86
C VAL A 18 0.26 11.68 3.08
N VAL A 19 0.34 12.97 2.73
CA VAL A 19 -0.64 13.61 1.84
C VAL A 19 -0.64 12.94 0.48
N TYR A 20 0.54 12.64 -0.10
CA TYR A 20 0.62 11.88 -1.34
C TYR A 20 -0.12 10.54 -1.22
N LEU A 21 0.15 9.76 -0.15
CA LEU A 21 -0.45 8.45 0.04
C LEU A 21 -1.98 8.50 0.11
N TYR A 22 -2.52 9.44 0.89
CA TYR A 22 -3.97 9.48 1.15
C TYR A 22 -4.78 10.36 0.21
N THR A 23 -4.15 11.23 -0.56
CA THR A 23 -4.87 12.16 -1.46
C THR A 23 -4.58 11.94 -2.93
N SER A 24 -3.58 11.13 -3.29
CA SER A 24 -3.26 10.85 -4.68
C SER A 24 -4.48 10.35 -5.47
N GLY A 25 -5.27 9.45 -4.87
CA GLY A 25 -6.51 8.97 -5.46
C GLY A 25 -7.64 10.00 -5.52
N LEU A 26 -7.82 10.81 -4.47
CA LEU A 26 -8.90 11.80 -4.39
C LEU A 26 -8.57 13.06 -5.20
N ALA A 27 -7.39 13.59 -4.99
CA ALA A 27 -7.02 14.89 -5.49
C ALA A 27 -6.79 14.92 -7.01
N SER A 28 -6.35 13.79 -7.60
CA SER A 28 -6.27 13.67 -9.05
C SER A 28 -7.64 13.77 -9.72
N TYR A 29 -8.71 13.40 -9.05
CA TYR A 29 -10.07 13.45 -9.56
C TYR A 29 -10.74 14.83 -9.37
N ILE A 30 -10.40 15.54 -8.29
CA ILE A 30 -11.00 16.86 -8.02
C ILE A 30 -10.28 17.96 -8.79
N PHE A 31 -8.95 17.92 -8.86
CA PHE A 31 -8.13 19.02 -9.37
C PHE A 31 -7.34 18.70 -10.65
N GLY A 32 -7.63 17.65 -11.38
CA GLY A 32 -7.00 17.28 -12.65
C GLY A 32 -5.46 17.28 -12.72
N THR A 33 -4.84 18.35 -12.24
CA THR A 33 -3.38 18.54 -12.18
C THR A 33 -2.77 18.19 -10.80
N TRP A 34 -3.58 17.88 -9.80
CA TRP A 34 -3.11 17.68 -8.44
C TRP A 34 -2.07 16.57 -8.31
N GLN A 35 -2.27 15.49 -9.05
CA GLN A 35 -1.32 14.39 -9.07
C GLN A 35 0.08 14.85 -9.49
N ASN A 36 0.14 15.73 -10.49
CA ASN A 36 1.38 16.30 -10.97
C ASN A 36 2.02 17.18 -9.90
N ILE A 37 1.21 18.05 -9.28
CA ILE A 37 1.66 18.95 -8.22
C ILE A 37 2.19 18.16 -7.03
N ILE A 38 1.44 17.15 -6.54
CA ILE A 38 1.85 16.40 -5.35
C ILE A 38 3.08 15.52 -5.64
N ALA A 39 3.26 14.98 -6.85
CA ALA A 39 4.44 14.23 -7.23
C ALA A 39 5.69 15.13 -7.28
N VAL A 40 5.57 16.33 -7.84
CA VAL A 40 6.64 17.34 -7.84
C VAL A 40 6.98 17.78 -6.41
N LEU A 41 5.97 18.03 -5.57
CA LEU A 41 6.17 18.36 -4.15
C LEU A 41 6.85 17.21 -3.41
N LEU A 42 6.55 15.96 -3.74
CA LEU A 42 7.20 14.79 -3.15
C LEU A 42 8.69 14.75 -3.52
N GLY A 43 9.03 14.97 -4.79
CA GLY A 43 10.42 15.11 -5.25
C GLY A 43 11.14 16.26 -4.56
N ALA A 44 10.53 17.44 -4.50
CA ALA A 44 11.08 18.61 -3.82
C ALA A 44 11.29 18.37 -2.31
N ALA A 45 10.35 17.65 -1.67
CA ALA A 45 10.46 17.30 -0.25
C ALA A 45 11.62 16.34 0.03
N VAL A 46 11.88 15.36 -0.86
CA VAL A 46 13.05 14.48 -0.78
C VAL A 46 14.33 15.29 -0.90
N LEU A 47 14.43 16.13 -1.92
CA LEU A 47 15.62 16.97 -2.13
C LEU A 47 15.85 17.93 -0.97
N GLY A 48 14.79 18.57 -0.48
CA GLY A 48 14.85 19.45 0.70
C GLY A 48 15.28 18.69 1.96
N TYR A 49 14.82 17.46 2.16
CA TYR A 49 15.24 16.61 3.27
C TYR A 49 16.73 16.25 3.15
N ILE A 50 17.20 15.84 1.97
CA ILE A 50 18.62 15.51 1.71
C ILE A 50 19.50 16.73 1.97
N ALA A 51 19.13 17.90 1.44
CA ALA A 51 19.92 19.12 1.57
C ALA A 51 20.06 19.63 3.03
N ASN A 52 19.06 19.35 3.87
CA ASN A 52 19.00 19.85 5.24
C ASN A 52 19.33 18.81 6.33
N THR A 53 19.54 17.56 5.94
CA THR A 53 20.07 16.52 6.82
C THR A 53 21.60 16.47 6.73
N ASP A 54 22.28 15.95 7.75
CA ASP A 54 23.74 15.76 7.72
C ASP A 54 24.16 14.57 6.80
N PHE A 55 23.27 14.20 5.86
CA PHE A 55 23.46 13.11 4.93
C PHE A 55 24.80 13.19 4.14
N PRO A 56 25.23 14.38 3.64
CA PRO A 56 26.49 14.47 2.90
C PRO A 56 27.75 14.32 3.77
N LYS A 57 27.64 14.54 5.07
CA LYS A 57 28.76 14.42 6.00
C LYS A 57 28.94 13.03 6.57
N ILE A 58 27.94 12.17 6.45
CA ILE A 58 28.04 10.79 6.85
C ILE A 58 28.82 10.08 5.74
N ARG A 59 29.96 9.55 6.10
CA ARG A 59 30.82 8.64 5.37
C ARG A 59 30.00 7.65 4.55
N ILE A 60 29.53 8.09 3.38
CA ILE A 60 28.58 7.37 2.51
C ILE A 60 29.07 5.93 2.27
N VAL A 61 30.36 5.75 2.04
CA VAL A 61 30.97 4.45 1.71
C VAL A 61 30.92 3.43 2.87
N LYS A 62 30.94 3.86 4.14
CA LYS A 62 30.85 2.95 5.31
C LYS A 62 29.42 2.61 5.75
N ALA A 63 28.41 3.30 5.23
CA ALA A 63 27.02 3.14 5.63
C ALA A 63 26.16 2.40 4.60
N ILE A 64 26.67 2.09 3.41
CA ILE A 64 25.95 1.37 2.37
C ILE A 64 25.85 -0.10 2.78
N LYS A 65 24.65 -0.56 3.04
CA LYS A 65 24.35 -1.98 3.25
C LYS A 65 24.01 -2.64 1.91
N PRO A 66 24.15 -3.97 1.79
CA PRO A 66 23.76 -4.68 0.57
C PRO A 66 22.34 -4.38 0.10
N VAL A 67 21.41 -4.15 1.03
CA VAL A 67 20.01 -3.76 0.73
C VAL A 67 19.94 -2.39 0.03
N ASP A 68 20.83 -1.46 0.35
CA ASP A 68 20.86 -0.15 -0.28
C ASP A 68 21.31 -0.24 -1.73
N LEU A 69 22.23 -1.17 -2.02
CA LEU A 69 22.66 -1.45 -3.39
C LEU A 69 21.51 -2.00 -4.23
N LEU A 70 20.67 -2.86 -3.66
CA LEU A 70 19.46 -3.32 -4.35
C LEU A 70 18.54 -2.17 -4.72
N VAL A 71 18.33 -1.20 -3.80
CA VAL A 71 17.52 0.00 -4.11
C VAL A 71 18.14 0.84 -5.23
N VAL A 72 19.47 0.96 -5.27
CA VAL A 72 20.14 1.67 -6.38
C VAL A 72 19.92 0.94 -7.71
N ILE A 73 20.02 -0.39 -7.74
CA ILE A 73 19.73 -1.20 -8.93
C ILE A 73 18.26 -1.00 -9.37
N MET A 74 17.32 -1.02 -8.42
CA MET A 74 15.91 -0.76 -8.70
C MET A 74 15.67 0.64 -9.26
N LEU A 75 16.35 1.67 -8.72
CA LEU A 75 16.28 3.04 -9.24
C LEU A 75 16.83 3.15 -10.66
N ILE A 76 17.91 2.44 -10.96
CA ILE A 76 18.47 2.36 -12.32
C ILE A 76 17.45 1.74 -13.27
N ALA A 77 16.84 0.61 -12.90
CA ALA A 77 15.78 -0.02 -13.69
C ALA A 77 14.59 0.91 -13.94
N LEU A 78 14.08 1.56 -12.89
CA LEU A 78 12.95 2.50 -12.95
C LEU A 78 13.23 3.73 -13.84
N ILE A 79 14.48 4.13 -14.02
CA ILE A 79 14.83 5.30 -14.85
C ILE A 79 15.12 4.88 -16.29
N PHE A 80 15.89 3.83 -16.50
CA PHE A 80 16.39 3.44 -17.83
C PHE A 80 15.46 2.49 -18.59
N ASN A 81 14.68 1.66 -17.86
CA ASN A 81 13.72 0.75 -18.46
C ASN A 81 12.27 1.17 -18.14
N ASN A 82 11.87 2.37 -18.58
CA ASN A 82 10.58 2.95 -18.20
C ASN A 82 9.79 3.39 -19.43
N VAL A 83 8.61 2.80 -19.60
CA VAL A 83 7.70 3.10 -20.72
C VAL A 83 7.01 4.45 -20.53
N ASP A 84 6.71 4.87 -19.30
CA ASP A 84 6.15 6.18 -19.01
C ASP A 84 7.08 7.30 -19.52
N ILE A 85 8.39 7.19 -19.25
CA ILE A 85 9.40 8.16 -19.72
C ILE A 85 9.44 8.18 -21.25
N LYS A 86 9.43 7.00 -21.88
CA LYS A 86 9.43 6.88 -23.35
C LYS A 86 8.20 7.51 -23.99
N ASN A 87 7.07 7.54 -23.28
CA ASN A 87 5.83 8.15 -23.72
C ASN A 87 5.62 9.60 -23.23
N GLY A 88 6.62 10.20 -22.59
CA GLY A 88 6.57 11.59 -22.10
C GLY A 88 5.75 11.77 -20.81
N SER A 89 5.47 10.69 -20.08
CA SER A 89 4.75 10.72 -18.80
C SER A 89 5.74 10.53 -17.64
N TYR A 90 6.26 11.63 -17.11
CA TYR A 90 7.29 11.60 -16.08
C TYR A 90 6.76 11.50 -14.63
N ILE A 91 5.49 11.83 -14.43
CA ILE A 91 4.93 12.07 -13.08
C ILE A 91 4.96 10.81 -12.20
N ASN A 92 4.52 9.68 -12.72
CA ASN A 92 4.53 8.41 -11.99
C ASN A 92 5.96 7.98 -11.63
N THR A 93 6.88 8.20 -12.57
CA THR A 93 8.31 7.92 -12.35
C THR A 93 8.88 8.80 -11.24
N VAL A 94 8.59 10.12 -11.26
CA VAL A 94 9.03 11.04 -10.19
C VAL A 94 8.50 10.60 -8.84
N ALA A 95 7.21 10.23 -8.77
CA ALA A 95 6.62 9.75 -7.52
C ALA A 95 7.28 8.47 -7.01
N THR A 96 7.42 7.46 -7.89
CA THR A 96 8.00 6.15 -7.50
C THR A 96 9.47 6.28 -7.12
N VAL A 97 10.26 6.99 -7.90
CA VAL A 97 11.67 7.28 -7.58
C VAL A 97 11.79 8.04 -6.25
N SER A 98 10.92 9.01 -6.01
CA SER A 98 10.91 9.77 -4.74
C SER A 98 10.64 8.88 -3.54
N ILE A 99 9.73 7.90 -3.64
CA ILE A 99 9.44 6.94 -2.56
C ILE A 99 10.67 6.10 -2.22
N PHE A 100 11.37 5.57 -3.22
CA PHE A 100 12.61 4.81 -2.98
C PHE A 100 13.75 5.66 -2.43
N LEU A 101 13.86 6.91 -2.88
CA LEU A 101 14.81 7.87 -2.30
C LEU A 101 14.47 8.21 -0.85
N PHE A 102 13.17 8.36 -0.49
CA PHE A 102 12.77 8.52 0.92
C PHE A 102 13.23 7.35 1.77
N TYR A 103 13.08 6.11 1.28
CA TYR A 103 13.61 4.95 2.00
C TYR A 103 15.11 5.11 2.28
N LEU A 104 15.92 5.41 1.26
CA LEU A 104 17.37 5.53 1.43
C LEU A 104 17.78 6.60 2.44
N VAL A 105 17.10 7.74 2.45
CA VAL A 105 17.49 8.89 3.28
C VAL A 105 16.86 8.88 4.67
N SER A 106 15.66 8.29 4.84
CA SER A 106 14.94 8.30 6.11
C SER A 106 15.09 7.03 6.94
N LYS A 107 15.61 5.94 6.39
CA LYS A 107 15.70 4.61 7.05
C LYS A 107 16.39 4.62 8.42
N ASN A 108 17.26 5.58 8.69
CA ASN A 108 17.98 5.74 9.96
C ASN A 108 17.41 6.90 10.81
N ASP A 109 16.37 7.59 10.36
CA ASP A 109 15.71 8.65 11.11
C ASP A 109 14.45 8.14 11.82
N ASN A 110 14.63 7.60 13.03
CA ASN A 110 13.53 7.10 13.85
C ASN A 110 12.47 8.19 14.11
N ARG A 111 12.85 9.46 14.14
CA ARG A 111 11.90 10.55 14.35
C ARG A 111 11.04 10.80 13.12
N TRP A 112 11.61 10.68 11.92
CA TRP A 112 10.86 10.71 10.67
C TRP A 112 9.82 9.59 10.64
N MET A 113 10.24 8.37 10.93
CA MET A 113 9.38 7.19 10.96
C MET A 113 8.26 7.30 12.00
N GLU A 114 8.55 7.85 13.18
CA GLU A 114 7.55 8.06 14.23
C GLU A 114 6.48 9.07 13.79
N ILE A 115 6.87 10.19 13.21
CA ILE A 115 5.96 11.21 12.70
C ILE A 115 5.13 10.62 11.56
N ALA A 116 5.75 9.91 10.62
CA ALA A 116 5.06 9.25 9.51
C ALA A 116 3.99 8.28 10.01
N THR A 117 4.34 7.41 10.95
CA THR A 117 3.38 6.44 11.51
C THR A 117 2.21 7.10 12.23
N ASN A 118 2.44 8.19 12.95
CA ASN A 118 1.36 8.96 13.59
C ASN A 118 0.46 9.63 12.54
N LEU A 119 1.03 10.24 11.51
CA LEU A 119 0.23 10.86 10.43
C LEU A 119 -0.52 9.82 9.59
N LEU A 120 0.05 8.64 9.36
CA LEU A 120 -0.64 7.51 8.73
C LEU A 120 -1.84 7.05 9.56
N PHE A 121 -1.70 7.04 10.88
CA PHE A 121 -2.83 6.74 11.78
C PHE A 121 -3.94 7.78 11.66
N TYR A 122 -3.62 9.08 11.80
CA TYR A 122 -4.63 10.14 11.78
C TYR A 122 -5.28 10.32 10.41
N GLY A 123 -4.51 10.24 9.33
CA GLY A 123 -5.03 10.27 7.96
C GLY A 123 -5.95 9.10 7.68
N GLY A 124 -5.54 7.89 8.11
CA GLY A 124 -6.38 6.70 7.98
C GLY A 124 -7.64 6.76 8.85
N LEU A 125 -7.57 7.32 10.06
CA LEU A 125 -8.73 7.54 10.90
C LEU A 125 -9.71 8.54 10.27
N PHE A 126 -9.21 9.61 9.67
CA PHE A 126 -10.04 10.55 8.89
C PHE A 126 -10.79 9.81 7.76
N HIS A 127 -10.08 9.02 6.97
CA HIS A 127 -10.70 8.21 5.91
C HIS A 127 -11.68 7.17 6.47
N ALA A 128 -11.40 6.57 7.64
CA ALA A 128 -12.32 5.63 8.28
C ALA A 128 -13.63 6.31 8.69
N VAL A 129 -13.54 7.49 9.32
CA VAL A 129 -14.73 8.27 9.73
C VAL A 129 -15.52 8.71 8.50
N ALA A 130 -14.86 9.27 7.49
CA ALA A 130 -15.50 9.67 6.24
C ALA A 130 -16.19 8.47 5.55
N SER A 131 -15.49 7.33 5.46
CA SER A 131 -16.04 6.11 4.86
C SER A 131 -17.26 5.59 5.60
N PHE A 132 -17.24 5.62 6.93
CA PHE A 132 -18.36 5.17 7.75
C PHE A 132 -19.58 6.09 7.61
N ILE A 133 -19.38 7.42 7.67
CA ILE A 133 -20.45 8.40 7.50
C ILE A 133 -21.09 8.26 6.10
N LEU A 134 -20.27 8.19 5.06
CA LEU A 134 -20.77 8.07 3.68
C LEU A 134 -21.42 6.70 3.40
N TYR A 135 -21.01 5.66 4.10
CA TYR A 135 -21.65 4.34 4.07
C TYR A 135 -23.06 4.39 4.67
N LEU A 136 -23.24 5.10 5.79
CA LEU A 136 -24.55 5.29 6.43
C LEU A 136 -25.47 6.24 5.65
N LEU A 137 -24.89 7.13 4.84
CA LEU A 137 -25.61 8.17 4.09
C LEU A 137 -25.38 7.99 2.57
N PRO A 138 -25.86 6.89 1.95
CA PRO A 138 -25.60 6.60 0.54
C PRO A 138 -26.13 7.66 -0.41
N ASN A 139 -27.22 8.34 -0.08
CA ASN A 139 -27.73 9.46 -0.88
C ASN A 139 -26.76 10.66 -0.89
N VAL A 140 -26.15 10.98 0.25
CA VAL A 140 -25.13 12.03 0.36
C VAL A 140 -23.91 11.64 -0.49
N TYR A 141 -23.48 10.37 -0.41
CA TYR A 141 -22.40 9.86 -1.23
C TYR A 141 -22.71 10.03 -2.72
N MET A 142 -23.87 9.55 -3.19
CA MET A 142 -24.25 9.61 -4.60
C MET A 142 -24.41 11.04 -5.11
N THR A 143 -24.90 11.96 -4.29
CA THR A 143 -25.17 13.34 -4.71
C THR A 143 -23.91 14.21 -4.74
N TYR A 144 -23.02 14.08 -3.74
CA TYR A 144 -21.93 15.04 -3.54
C TYR A 144 -20.53 14.45 -3.74
N VAL A 145 -20.33 13.14 -3.53
CA VAL A 145 -19.00 12.53 -3.60
C VAL A 145 -18.79 11.77 -4.90
N MET A 146 -19.76 10.94 -5.28
CA MET A 146 -19.66 10.14 -6.51
C MET A 146 -19.44 11.00 -7.77
N PRO A 147 -20.10 12.16 -7.97
CA PRO A 147 -19.87 13.00 -9.14
C PRO A 147 -18.42 13.47 -9.30
N LEU A 148 -17.66 13.60 -8.21
CA LEU A 148 -16.24 13.97 -8.26
C LEU A 148 -15.39 12.92 -9.00
N PHE A 149 -15.85 11.67 -9.10
CA PHE A 149 -15.16 10.56 -9.72
C PHE A 149 -15.75 10.14 -11.09
N VAL A 150 -16.99 10.56 -11.40
CA VAL A 150 -17.73 10.17 -12.63
C VAL A 150 -17.02 10.69 -13.87
N SER A 151 -16.51 11.91 -13.84
CA SER A 151 -15.78 12.54 -14.97
C SER A 151 -14.59 11.73 -15.46
N PHE A 152 -14.13 10.74 -14.68
CA PHE A 152 -12.99 9.86 -14.98
C PHE A 152 -13.40 8.44 -15.38
N GLY A 153 -14.70 8.18 -15.62
CA GLY A 153 -15.21 6.89 -16.10
C GLY A 153 -15.41 5.82 -15.01
N TYR A 154 -15.45 6.21 -13.73
CA TYR A 154 -15.69 5.28 -12.61
C TYR A 154 -17.15 5.11 -12.24
N GLU A 155 -18.10 5.72 -12.96
CA GLU A 155 -19.52 5.70 -12.61
C GLU A 155 -20.08 4.30 -12.40
N SER A 156 -19.87 3.40 -13.36
CA SER A 156 -20.35 2.02 -13.29
C SER A 156 -19.77 1.27 -12.10
N THR A 157 -18.47 1.46 -11.83
CA THR A 157 -17.79 0.83 -10.70
C THR A 157 -18.31 1.36 -9.36
N LEU A 158 -18.53 2.67 -9.25
CA LEU A 158 -19.02 3.29 -8.03
C LEU A 158 -20.47 2.91 -7.75
N LEU A 159 -21.33 2.92 -8.78
CA LEU A 159 -22.70 2.43 -8.67
C LEU A 159 -22.76 0.95 -8.24
N TYR A 160 -21.89 0.11 -8.82
CA TYR A 160 -21.75 -1.27 -8.39
C TYR A 160 -21.38 -1.36 -6.89
N CYS A 161 -20.42 -0.55 -6.44
CA CYS A 161 -20.01 -0.53 -5.04
C CYS A 161 -21.15 -0.14 -4.10
N VAL A 162 -21.89 0.93 -4.43
CA VAL A 162 -23.00 1.42 -3.62
C VAL A 162 -24.14 0.38 -3.57
N ARG A 163 -24.51 -0.18 -4.73
CA ARG A 163 -25.56 -1.23 -4.80
C ARG A 163 -25.21 -2.48 -4.00
N ASN A 164 -23.93 -2.80 -3.91
CA ASN A 164 -23.44 -3.93 -3.13
C ASN A 164 -23.10 -3.56 -1.68
N GLY A 165 -23.40 -2.34 -1.22
CA GLY A 165 -23.14 -1.91 0.14
C GLY A 165 -21.66 -1.93 0.53
N TYR A 166 -20.74 -1.53 -0.39
CA TYR A 166 -19.32 -1.42 -0.08
C TYR A 166 -18.96 0.00 0.36
N ALA A 167 -18.21 0.12 1.46
CA ALA A 167 -17.70 1.39 1.92
C ALA A 167 -16.56 1.87 1.02
N VAL A 168 -16.85 2.80 0.14
CA VAL A 168 -15.87 3.40 -0.80
C VAL A 168 -15.18 4.61 -0.19
N GLY A 169 -15.89 5.37 0.65
CA GLY A 169 -15.36 6.57 1.28
C GLY A 169 -14.99 7.67 0.28
N LEU A 170 -13.92 8.39 0.57
CA LEU A 170 -13.37 9.45 -0.30
C LEU A 170 -12.33 8.88 -1.28
N THR A 171 -12.63 7.75 -1.93
CA THR A 171 -11.73 7.11 -2.88
C THR A 171 -12.48 6.69 -4.15
N PRO A 172 -11.79 6.53 -5.30
CA PRO A 172 -12.43 6.11 -6.54
C PRO A 172 -12.84 4.64 -6.56
N HIS A 173 -12.38 3.85 -5.57
CA HIS A 173 -12.61 2.41 -5.55
C HIS A 173 -12.52 1.83 -4.14
N TYR A 174 -13.41 0.90 -3.79
CA TYR A 174 -13.42 0.22 -2.49
C TYR A 174 -12.08 -0.48 -2.14
N SER A 175 -11.30 -0.90 -3.15
CA SER A 175 -9.98 -1.49 -2.95
C SER A 175 -8.95 -0.48 -2.44
N THR A 176 -8.99 0.75 -2.96
CA THR A 176 -8.13 1.85 -2.50
C THR A 176 -8.46 2.22 -1.06
N ASN A 177 -9.77 2.30 -0.73
CA ASN A 177 -10.19 2.53 0.65
C ASN A 177 -9.73 1.41 1.58
N ALA A 178 -9.85 0.15 1.15
CA ALA A 178 -9.37 -1.00 1.92
C ALA A 178 -7.86 -0.95 2.16
N MET A 179 -7.07 -0.48 1.19
CA MET A 179 -5.63 -0.28 1.36
C MET A 179 -5.34 0.79 2.42
N TYR A 180 -6.04 1.93 2.37
CA TYR A 180 -5.91 2.97 3.40
C TYR A 180 -6.27 2.45 4.79
N MET A 181 -7.36 1.70 4.92
CA MET A 181 -7.75 1.07 6.18
C MET A 181 -6.71 0.06 6.66
N SER A 182 -6.11 -0.74 5.77
CA SER A 182 -5.09 -1.71 6.15
C SER A 182 -3.82 -1.04 6.67
N VAL A 183 -3.36 0.04 6.02
CA VAL A 183 -2.21 0.83 6.48
C VAL A 183 -2.50 1.47 7.84
N ALA A 184 -3.68 2.09 7.99
CA ALA A 184 -4.12 2.72 9.23
C ALA A 184 -4.30 1.72 10.38
N LEU A 185 -4.80 0.51 10.09
CA LEU A 185 -5.01 -0.55 11.07
C LEU A 185 -3.69 -0.96 11.73
N GLY A 186 -2.62 -1.12 10.93
CA GLY A 186 -1.29 -1.38 11.48
C GLY A 186 -0.80 -0.24 12.37
N ALA A 187 -0.96 1.00 11.93
CA ALA A 187 -0.58 2.18 12.69
C ALA A 187 -1.41 2.35 13.99
N ALA A 188 -2.69 1.98 13.97
CA ALA A 188 -3.53 1.94 15.16
C ALA A 188 -3.11 0.84 16.14
N PHE A 189 -2.85 -0.36 15.61
CA PHE A 189 -2.45 -1.52 16.41
C PHE A 189 -1.17 -1.29 17.20
N ILE A 190 -0.15 -0.67 16.61
CA ILE A 190 1.10 -0.41 17.33
C ILE A 190 0.93 0.55 18.51
N ARG A 191 -0.09 1.42 18.51
CA ARG A 191 -0.40 2.30 19.65
C ARG A 191 -0.82 1.51 20.88
N LEU A 192 -1.37 0.29 20.71
CA LEU A 192 -1.69 -0.62 21.81
C LEU A 192 -0.44 -1.20 22.49
N THR A 193 0.67 -1.25 21.76
CA THR A 193 1.95 -1.78 22.26
C THR A 193 2.91 -0.67 22.70
N ASP A 194 2.59 0.60 22.40
CA ASP A 194 3.45 1.74 22.68
C ASP A 194 3.57 2.00 24.18
N ARG A 195 4.80 2.00 24.68
CA ARG A 195 5.11 2.22 26.10
C ARG A 195 4.60 3.56 26.63
N ARG A 196 4.43 4.59 25.76
CA ARG A 196 3.89 5.90 26.14
C ARG A 196 2.47 5.85 26.67
N PHE A 197 1.70 4.86 26.26
CA PHE A 197 0.31 4.63 26.68
C PHE A 197 0.20 3.57 27.78
N LYS A 198 1.30 2.87 28.09
CA LYS A 198 1.33 1.87 29.13
C LYS A 198 1.08 2.53 30.50
N GLY A 199 0.12 2.01 31.26
CA GLY A 199 -0.30 2.58 32.54
C GLY A 199 -1.35 3.72 32.43
N LYS A 200 -1.82 4.06 31.21
CA LYS A 200 -2.91 5.03 30.98
C LYS A 200 -4.18 4.29 30.54
N PRO A 201 -5.03 3.82 31.47
CA PRO A 201 -6.13 2.90 31.15
C PRO A 201 -7.16 3.52 30.17
N ILE A 202 -7.47 4.80 30.31
CA ILE A 202 -8.42 5.50 29.43
C ILE A 202 -7.86 5.56 28.02
N MET A 203 -6.60 5.98 27.84
CA MET A 203 -5.97 6.08 26.53
C MET A 203 -5.85 4.71 25.85
N ASN A 204 -5.61 3.67 26.63
CA ASN A 204 -5.57 2.29 26.11
C ASN A 204 -6.94 1.83 25.61
N LYS A 205 -8.03 2.12 26.34
CA LYS A 205 -9.41 1.85 25.89
C LYS A 205 -9.75 2.61 24.60
N ILE A 206 -9.34 3.87 24.49
CA ILE A 206 -9.53 4.67 23.27
C ILE A 206 -8.77 4.05 22.09
N ASN A 207 -7.50 3.68 22.26
CA ASN A 207 -6.72 3.04 21.19
C ASN A 207 -7.32 1.70 20.76
N ILE A 208 -7.87 0.91 21.68
CA ILE A 208 -8.61 -0.33 21.37
C ILE A 208 -9.83 0.00 20.52
N ALA A 209 -10.65 0.96 20.96
CA ALA A 209 -11.87 1.36 20.24
C ALA A 209 -11.57 1.88 18.83
N LEU A 210 -10.52 2.70 18.65
CA LEU A 210 -10.11 3.22 17.36
C LEU A 210 -9.57 2.12 16.45
N THR A 211 -8.81 1.16 16.99
CA THR A 211 -8.31 0.01 16.22
C THR A 211 -9.48 -0.87 15.76
N ALA A 212 -10.43 -1.15 16.65
CA ALA A 212 -11.63 -1.90 16.32
C ALA A 212 -12.51 -1.17 15.29
N PHE A 213 -12.65 0.15 15.40
CA PHE A 213 -13.37 0.97 14.43
C PHE A 213 -12.75 0.92 13.03
N ILE A 214 -11.41 1.09 12.92
CA ILE A 214 -10.73 1.00 11.61
C ILE A 214 -10.88 -0.41 11.02
N LEU A 215 -10.76 -1.46 11.84
CA LEU A 215 -11.00 -2.84 11.39
C LEU A 215 -12.45 -3.04 10.91
N PHE A 216 -13.42 -2.49 11.64
CA PHE A 216 -14.82 -2.54 11.25
C PHE A 216 -15.05 -1.88 9.89
N VAL A 217 -14.49 -0.68 9.66
CA VAL A 217 -14.59 0.00 8.36
C VAL A 217 -13.87 -0.79 7.26
N LEU A 218 -12.73 -1.42 7.55
CA LEU A 218 -12.06 -2.32 6.59
C LEU A 218 -12.99 -3.46 6.16
N ILE A 219 -13.73 -4.06 7.10
CA ILE A 219 -14.73 -5.10 6.81
C ILE A 219 -15.84 -4.57 5.91
N LEU A 220 -16.33 -3.35 6.17
CA LEU A 220 -17.36 -2.71 5.34
C LEU A 220 -16.92 -2.41 3.91
N THR A 221 -15.62 -2.33 3.63
CA THR A 221 -15.14 -2.17 2.24
C THR A 221 -15.49 -3.38 1.34
N GLY A 222 -15.78 -4.54 1.90
CA GLY A 222 -16.02 -5.76 1.13
C GLY A 222 -14.78 -6.39 0.50
N LYS A 223 -13.55 -5.88 0.77
CA LYS A 223 -12.31 -6.38 0.17
C LYS A 223 -11.73 -7.55 0.97
N ARG A 224 -12.10 -8.78 0.60
CA ARG A 224 -11.71 -10.05 1.28
C ARG A 224 -10.20 -10.17 1.52
N ALA A 225 -9.39 -9.98 0.50
CA ALA A 225 -7.94 -10.15 0.58
C ALA A 225 -7.30 -9.20 1.62
N HIS A 226 -7.73 -7.94 1.67
CA HIS A 226 -7.21 -6.98 2.63
C HIS A 226 -7.59 -7.34 4.07
N CYS A 227 -8.82 -7.80 4.31
CA CYS A 227 -9.25 -8.25 5.64
C CYS A 227 -8.42 -9.44 6.11
N VAL A 228 -8.30 -10.48 5.28
CA VAL A 228 -7.55 -11.69 5.64
C VAL A 228 -6.07 -11.38 5.84
N PHE A 229 -5.43 -10.69 4.90
CA PHE A 229 -4.01 -10.39 4.98
C PHE A 229 -3.67 -9.45 6.13
N ALA A 230 -4.50 -8.43 6.39
CA ALA A 230 -4.30 -7.55 7.52
C ALA A 230 -4.36 -8.32 8.85
N LEU A 231 -5.34 -9.19 9.03
CA LEU A 231 -5.46 -10.01 10.25
C LEU A 231 -4.29 -11.00 10.40
N VAL A 232 -3.92 -11.69 9.32
CA VAL A 232 -2.76 -12.62 9.32
C VAL A 232 -1.47 -11.87 9.68
N CYS A 233 -1.25 -10.69 9.10
CA CYS A 233 -0.06 -9.88 9.37
C CYS A 233 -0.05 -9.30 10.78
N LEU A 234 -1.19 -8.85 11.31
CA LEU A 234 -1.30 -8.42 12.70
C LEU A 234 -0.97 -9.56 13.65
N PHE A 235 -1.51 -10.73 13.36
CA PHE A 235 -1.25 -11.93 14.14
C PHE A 235 0.23 -12.34 14.11
N ALA A 236 0.85 -12.38 12.92
CA ALA A 236 2.26 -12.69 12.76
C ALA A 236 3.15 -11.68 13.51
N ALA A 237 2.91 -10.37 13.32
CA ALA A 237 3.64 -9.32 14.00
C ALA A 237 3.47 -9.39 15.53
N TYR A 238 2.24 -9.60 16.01
CA TYR A 238 1.95 -9.78 17.44
C TYR A 238 2.63 -11.02 18.03
N SER A 239 2.71 -12.11 17.27
CA SER A 239 3.37 -13.34 17.69
C SER A 239 4.87 -13.16 17.89
N VAL A 240 5.52 -12.41 17.01
CA VAL A 240 6.94 -12.04 17.15
C VAL A 240 7.15 -11.09 18.32
N TYR A 241 6.27 -10.10 18.47
CA TYR A 241 6.32 -9.14 19.58
C TYR A 241 6.24 -9.83 20.96
N ASN A 242 5.51 -10.93 21.10
CA ASN A 242 5.37 -11.69 22.34
C ASN A 242 6.26 -12.95 22.39
N SER A 243 7.33 -12.99 21.61
CA SER A 243 8.22 -14.16 21.56
C SER A 243 8.94 -14.46 22.89
N ASP A 244 9.04 -13.46 23.79
CA ASP A 244 9.56 -13.60 25.16
C ASP A 244 8.60 -14.32 26.12
N LYS A 245 7.33 -14.53 25.75
CA LYS A 245 6.29 -15.14 26.58
C LYS A 245 5.51 -16.23 25.83
N PRO A 246 6.15 -17.37 25.48
CA PRO A 246 5.58 -18.33 24.55
C PRO A 246 4.26 -18.97 25.04
N LYS A 247 4.15 -19.27 26.36
CA LYS A 247 2.95 -19.88 26.95
C LYS A 247 1.72 -18.97 26.87
N ASN A 248 1.88 -17.70 27.25
CA ASN A 248 0.82 -16.69 27.16
C ASN A 248 0.47 -16.34 25.71
N ARG A 249 1.42 -16.46 24.79
CA ARG A 249 1.23 -16.25 23.36
C ARG A 249 0.29 -17.28 22.78
N LEU A 250 0.57 -18.57 23.00
CA LEU A 250 -0.26 -19.64 22.45
C LEU A 250 -1.71 -19.54 22.95
N MET A 251 -1.90 -19.35 24.25
CA MET A 251 -3.23 -19.22 24.84
C MET A 251 -4.00 -18.03 24.30
N LYS A 252 -3.38 -16.85 24.20
CA LYS A 252 -4.02 -15.66 23.64
C LYS A 252 -4.34 -15.82 22.15
N THR A 253 -3.47 -16.49 21.42
CA THR A 253 -3.68 -16.83 20.01
C THR A 253 -4.88 -17.73 19.81
N LEU A 254 -4.93 -18.83 20.55
CA LEU A 254 -6.03 -19.79 20.49
C LEU A 254 -7.36 -19.11 20.90
N ALA A 255 -7.33 -18.28 21.95
CA ALA A 255 -8.50 -17.50 22.35
C ALA A 255 -8.97 -16.54 21.27
N LEU A 256 -8.03 -15.82 20.61
CA LEU A 256 -8.38 -14.88 19.54
C LEU A 256 -8.96 -15.60 18.31
N ILE A 257 -8.38 -16.74 17.93
CA ILE A 257 -8.89 -17.58 16.83
C ILE A 257 -10.28 -18.13 17.18
N ALA A 258 -10.47 -18.62 18.41
CA ALA A 258 -11.75 -19.13 18.86
C ALA A 258 -12.83 -18.05 18.87
N VAL A 259 -12.56 -16.89 19.46
CA VAL A 259 -13.51 -15.75 19.48
C VAL A 259 -13.81 -15.25 18.06
N GLY A 260 -12.78 -15.10 17.21
CA GLY A 260 -12.96 -14.69 15.82
C GLY A 260 -13.75 -15.73 15.01
N GLY A 261 -13.48 -17.02 15.22
CA GLY A 261 -14.23 -18.11 14.60
C GLY A 261 -15.69 -18.15 15.03
N ILE A 262 -15.97 -18.03 16.33
CA ILE A 262 -17.33 -17.97 16.86
C ILE A 262 -18.07 -16.74 16.30
N ALA A 263 -17.43 -15.56 16.32
CA ALA A 263 -18.04 -14.36 15.76
C ALA A 263 -18.37 -14.51 14.27
N LEU A 264 -17.47 -15.14 13.50
CA LEU A 264 -17.69 -15.41 12.08
C LEU A 264 -18.89 -16.35 11.87
N VAL A 265 -18.96 -17.45 12.62
CA VAL A 265 -20.08 -18.41 12.54
C VAL A 265 -21.39 -17.69 12.88
N LEU A 266 -21.44 -16.93 13.97
CA LEU A 266 -22.65 -16.19 14.35
C LEU A 266 -23.09 -15.20 13.27
N ILE A 267 -22.18 -14.47 12.63
CA ILE A 267 -22.52 -13.52 11.56
C ILE A 267 -23.05 -14.26 10.33
N VAL A 268 -22.44 -15.39 9.97
CA VAL A 268 -22.89 -16.23 8.83
C VAL A 268 -24.29 -16.77 9.06
N GLU A 269 -24.59 -17.20 10.29
CA GLU A 269 -25.90 -17.78 10.64
C GLU A 269 -27.01 -16.73 10.78
N ILE A 270 -26.69 -15.58 11.42
CA ILE A 270 -27.73 -14.60 11.79
C ILE A 270 -27.98 -13.60 10.66
N ALA A 271 -26.94 -13.11 9.99
CA ALA A 271 -27.04 -12.04 9.00
C ALA A 271 -25.94 -12.11 7.94
N PRO A 272 -25.93 -13.13 7.07
CA PRO A 272 -24.87 -13.33 6.07
C PRO A 272 -24.75 -12.14 5.11
N ASP A 273 -25.87 -11.49 4.80
CA ASP A 273 -25.91 -10.36 3.87
C ASP A 273 -25.60 -9.00 4.50
N ALA A 274 -25.61 -8.91 5.83
CA ALA A 274 -25.37 -7.64 6.52
C ALA A 274 -23.91 -7.17 6.42
N VAL A 275 -22.97 -8.09 6.23
CA VAL A 275 -21.55 -7.79 6.19
C VAL A 275 -20.98 -8.04 4.77
N PRO A 276 -20.61 -6.99 4.03
CA PRO A 276 -20.20 -7.10 2.63
C PRO A 276 -19.07 -8.10 2.36
N VAL A 277 -18.08 -8.19 3.26
CA VAL A 277 -16.98 -9.16 3.15
C VAL A 277 -17.49 -10.59 3.25
N ILE A 278 -18.38 -10.87 4.20
CA ILE A 278 -18.92 -12.21 4.45
C ILE A 278 -19.81 -12.64 3.28
N ARG A 279 -20.72 -11.77 2.84
CA ARG A 279 -21.53 -11.99 1.65
C ARG A 279 -20.68 -12.38 0.44
N ARG A 280 -19.56 -11.68 0.20
CA ARG A 280 -18.63 -12.02 -0.89
C ARG A 280 -17.91 -13.34 -0.70
N PHE A 281 -17.72 -13.86 0.50
CA PHE A 281 -17.19 -15.20 0.73
C PHE A 281 -18.23 -16.27 0.44
N ILE A 282 -19.47 -16.08 0.91
CA ILE A 282 -20.56 -17.06 0.78
C ILE A 282 -20.98 -17.21 -0.69
N TYR A 283 -21.22 -16.08 -1.37
CA TYR A 283 -21.70 -16.09 -2.76
C TYR A 283 -20.57 -16.03 -3.80
N MET A 284 -19.37 -16.51 -3.43
CA MET A 284 -18.19 -16.44 -4.30
C MET A 284 -18.38 -17.14 -5.66
N SER A 285 -19.16 -18.23 -5.70
CA SER A 285 -19.46 -18.99 -6.91
C SER A 285 -20.54 -18.35 -7.81
N GLN A 286 -21.34 -17.43 -7.24
CA GLN A 286 -22.47 -16.79 -7.96
C GLN A 286 -22.12 -15.39 -8.45
N LEU A 287 -21.07 -14.77 -7.91
CA LEU A 287 -20.58 -13.47 -8.38
C LEU A 287 -19.81 -13.71 -9.68
N GLU A 288 -20.18 -12.99 -10.74
CA GLU A 288 -19.44 -12.98 -12.00
C GLU A 288 -17.95 -12.88 -11.75
N ASP A 289 -17.22 -13.89 -12.17
CA ASP A 289 -15.86 -14.09 -11.69
C ASP A 289 -14.88 -13.23 -12.44
N SER A 290 -14.54 -12.09 -11.83
CA SER A 290 -13.38 -11.30 -12.28
C SER A 290 -12.06 -12.11 -12.24
N SER A 291 -12.07 -13.36 -11.75
CA SER A 291 -10.91 -14.24 -11.73
C SER A 291 -10.51 -14.68 -13.13
N LEU A 292 -11.47 -14.96 -14.02
CA LEU A 292 -11.19 -15.32 -15.42
C LEU A 292 -10.39 -14.22 -16.11
N GLY A 293 -10.81 -12.96 -15.97
CA GLY A 293 -10.06 -11.82 -16.51
C GLY A 293 -8.70 -11.62 -15.86
N ARG A 294 -8.52 -11.95 -14.57
CA ARG A 294 -7.22 -11.90 -13.90
C ARG A 294 -6.29 -13.01 -14.38
N ASN A 295 -6.79 -14.23 -14.48
CA ASN A 295 -6.01 -15.36 -14.96
C ASN A 295 -5.53 -15.13 -16.41
N ALA A 296 -6.37 -14.58 -17.27
CA ALA A 296 -5.98 -14.21 -18.63
C ALA A 296 -4.85 -13.16 -18.62
N ARG A 297 -4.92 -12.12 -17.76
CA ARG A 297 -3.84 -11.13 -17.62
C ARG A 297 -2.56 -11.72 -17.07
N MET A 298 -2.65 -12.64 -16.10
CA MET A 298 -1.48 -13.35 -15.57
C MET A 298 -0.80 -14.21 -16.66
N LEU A 299 -1.59 -14.94 -17.46
CA LEU A 299 -1.05 -15.71 -18.60
C LEU A 299 -0.43 -14.81 -19.66
N LEU A 300 -1.07 -13.69 -19.98
CA LEU A 300 -0.51 -12.70 -20.89
C LEU A 300 0.83 -12.14 -20.37
N ALA A 301 0.90 -11.77 -19.09
CA ALA A 301 2.13 -11.29 -18.48
C ALA A 301 3.24 -12.34 -18.49
N LEU A 302 2.90 -13.62 -18.25
CA LEU A 302 3.85 -14.73 -18.34
C LEU A 302 4.37 -14.90 -19.79
N ASN A 303 3.50 -14.82 -20.78
CA ASN A 303 3.90 -14.92 -22.18
C ASN A 303 4.82 -13.77 -22.60
N LEU A 304 4.49 -12.54 -22.19
CA LEU A 304 5.34 -11.38 -22.46
C LEU A 304 6.71 -11.49 -21.76
N PHE A 305 6.74 -12.01 -20.54
CA PHE A 305 7.98 -12.31 -19.83
C PHE A 305 8.82 -13.34 -20.61
N LEU A 306 8.24 -14.46 -21.04
CA LEU A 306 8.98 -15.49 -21.77
C LEU A 306 9.56 -14.98 -23.08
N GLN A 307 8.90 -14.02 -23.74
CA GLN A 307 9.39 -13.37 -24.95
C GLN A 307 10.51 -12.34 -24.68
N ASN A 308 10.56 -11.78 -23.47
CA ASN A 308 11.48 -10.71 -23.07
C ASN A 308 12.18 -11.03 -21.72
N ALA A 309 12.62 -12.28 -21.53
CA ALA A 309 12.96 -12.82 -20.21
C ALA A 309 14.09 -12.05 -19.47
N LEU A 310 15.06 -11.47 -20.17
CA LEU A 310 16.21 -10.83 -19.53
C LEU A 310 15.91 -9.41 -19.06
N THR A 311 15.31 -8.56 -19.92
CA THR A 311 15.14 -7.12 -19.68
C THR A 311 13.70 -6.69 -19.51
N GLY A 312 12.73 -7.58 -19.78
CA GLY A 312 11.32 -7.28 -19.75
C GLY A 312 10.87 -6.29 -20.85
N ILE A 313 9.63 -5.82 -20.73
CA ILE A 313 9.02 -4.85 -21.65
C ILE A 313 9.08 -3.40 -21.15
N GLY A 314 9.70 -3.18 -19.99
CA GLY A 314 9.84 -1.89 -19.32
C GLY A 314 8.77 -1.61 -18.25
N TRP A 315 9.14 -0.80 -17.26
CA TRP A 315 8.24 -0.37 -16.18
C TRP A 315 6.96 0.25 -16.72
N ASN A 316 5.81 -0.16 -16.20
CA ASN A 316 4.46 0.12 -16.71
C ASN A 316 4.16 -0.44 -18.11
N GLY A 317 5.07 -1.16 -18.75
CA GLY A 317 4.92 -1.68 -20.10
C GLY A 317 3.71 -2.59 -20.26
N PHE A 318 3.36 -3.40 -19.25
CA PHE A 318 2.17 -4.25 -19.30
C PHE A 318 0.88 -3.43 -19.47
N THR A 319 0.72 -2.37 -18.70
CA THR A 319 -0.48 -1.52 -18.73
C THR A 319 -0.64 -0.83 -20.09
N TYR A 320 0.47 -0.34 -20.68
CA TYR A 320 0.46 0.23 -22.03
C TYR A 320 0.16 -0.82 -23.10
N TYR A 321 0.77 -2.01 -23.00
CA TYR A 321 0.50 -3.11 -23.92
C TYR A 321 -0.96 -3.55 -23.85
N TYR A 322 -1.50 -3.70 -22.64
CA TYR A 322 -2.88 -4.10 -22.42
C TYR A 322 -3.86 -3.07 -22.99
N ASN A 323 -3.59 -1.76 -22.78
CA ASN A 323 -4.40 -0.70 -23.34
C ASN A 323 -4.35 -0.67 -24.88
N ALA A 324 -3.17 -0.84 -25.47
CA ALA A 324 -3.02 -0.86 -26.92
C ALA A 324 -3.77 -2.04 -27.57
N THR A 325 -3.88 -3.17 -26.86
CA THR A 325 -4.48 -4.40 -27.37
C THR A 325 -5.99 -4.48 -27.11
N PHE A 326 -6.42 -4.08 -25.90
CA PHE A 326 -7.81 -4.29 -25.43
C PHE A 326 -8.57 -2.99 -25.11
N GLY A 327 -7.91 -1.83 -25.18
CA GLY A 327 -8.53 -0.53 -24.92
C GLY A 327 -8.64 -0.14 -23.44
N ASP A 328 -8.20 -1.01 -22.51
CA ASP A 328 -8.33 -0.80 -21.08
C ASP A 328 -6.98 -0.62 -20.38
N TRP A 329 -6.94 0.21 -19.32
CA TRP A 329 -5.76 0.44 -18.50
C TRP A 329 -5.78 -0.48 -17.27
N LEU A 330 -5.33 -1.72 -17.39
CA LEU A 330 -5.37 -2.70 -16.33
C LEU A 330 -3.99 -3.28 -16.04
N ASN A 331 -3.73 -3.52 -14.76
CA ASN A 331 -2.55 -4.21 -14.25
C ASN A 331 -2.78 -5.73 -14.14
N VAL A 332 -1.69 -6.49 -13.95
CA VAL A 332 -1.70 -7.95 -13.86
C VAL A 332 -2.47 -8.47 -12.65
N HIS A 333 -2.58 -7.69 -11.56
CA HIS A 333 -3.06 -8.10 -10.23
C HIS A 333 -2.17 -9.13 -9.51
N ASN A 334 -0.91 -9.16 -9.86
CA ASN A 334 0.16 -9.88 -9.18
C ASN A 334 1.47 -9.13 -9.43
N VAL A 335 2.01 -8.48 -8.40
CA VAL A 335 3.22 -7.65 -8.50
C VAL A 335 4.42 -8.46 -8.95
N TYR A 336 4.56 -9.69 -8.47
CA TYR A 336 5.72 -10.52 -8.79
C TYR A 336 5.77 -10.85 -10.28
N LEU A 337 4.63 -11.25 -10.84
CA LEU A 337 4.53 -11.57 -12.26
C LEU A 337 4.62 -10.31 -13.14
N GLN A 338 4.05 -9.19 -12.67
CA GLN A 338 4.16 -7.93 -13.38
C GLN A 338 5.60 -7.43 -13.43
N LEU A 339 6.35 -7.50 -12.32
CA LEU A 339 7.78 -7.19 -12.30
C LEU A 339 8.57 -8.08 -13.26
N LEU A 340 8.33 -9.40 -13.26
CA LEU A 340 8.98 -10.30 -14.20
C LEU A 340 8.72 -9.91 -15.66
N CYS A 341 7.47 -9.57 -15.97
CA CYS A 341 7.07 -9.14 -17.30
C CYS A 341 7.75 -7.81 -17.70
N GLU A 342 7.74 -6.82 -16.80
CA GLU A 342 8.17 -5.47 -17.09
C GLU A 342 9.67 -5.27 -16.98
N GLU A 343 10.30 -5.84 -15.95
CA GLU A 343 11.72 -5.64 -15.62
C GLU A 343 12.62 -6.82 -16.02
N GLY A 344 12.02 -7.90 -16.52
CA GLY A 344 12.72 -9.13 -16.81
C GLY A 344 13.32 -9.79 -15.56
N LEU A 345 14.04 -10.88 -15.73
CA LEU A 345 14.65 -11.63 -14.62
C LEU A 345 15.70 -10.82 -13.87
N LEU A 346 16.54 -10.06 -14.61
CA LEU A 346 17.69 -9.37 -14.04
C LEU A 346 17.31 -8.35 -12.96
N PHE A 347 16.39 -7.45 -13.29
CA PHE A 347 15.99 -6.39 -12.36
C PHE A 347 14.93 -6.87 -11.37
N SER A 348 14.03 -7.78 -11.77
CA SER A 348 13.02 -8.35 -10.86
C SER A 348 13.65 -9.05 -9.66
N LEU A 349 14.78 -9.73 -9.84
CA LEU A 349 15.52 -10.35 -8.73
C LEU A 349 15.99 -9.31 -7.70
N ALA A 350 16.36 -8.10 -8.12
CA ALA A 350 16.73 -7.03 -7.19
C ALA A 350 15.51 -6.57 -6.37
N PHE A 351 14.32 -6.41 -7.00
CA PHE A 351 13.08 -6.09 -6.30
C PHE A 351 12.70 -7.19 -5.30
N PHE A 352 12.72 -8.45 -5.71
CA PHE A 352 12.38 -9.57 -4.83
C PHE A 352 13.35 -9.70 -3.65
N ALA A 353 14.65 -9.59 -3.93
CA ALA A 353 15.67 -9.61 -2.90
C ALA A 353 15.49 -8.45 -1.91
N PHE A 354 15.21 -7.23 -2.41
CA PHE A 354 14.94 -6.07 -1.56
C PHE A 354 13.74 -6.32 -0.63
N PHE A 355 12.62 -6.77 -1.18
CA PHE A 355 11.41 -7.00 -0.38
C PHE A 355 11.62 -8.07 0.69
N ILE A 356 12.21 -9.20 0.32
CA ILE A 356 12.45 -10.32 1.24
C ILE A 356 13.50 -9.94 2.30
N VAL A 357 14.63 -9.37 1.91
CA VAL A 357 15.72 -9.03 2.84
C VAL A 357 15.28 -7.92 3.79
N SER A 358 14.55 -6.91 3.30
CA SER A 358 14.00 -5.84 4.15
C SER A 358 13.04 -6.39 5.21
N PHE A 359 12.14 -7.31 4.81
CA PHE A 359 11.23 -7.98 5.72
C PHE A 359 11.96 -8.82 6.77
N LEU A 360 12.92 -9.65 6.35
CA LEU A 360 13.70 -10.48 7.26
C LEU A 360 14.53 -9.65 8.24
N HIS A 361 15.08 -8.51 7.80
CA HIS A 361 15.77 -7.57 8.69
C HIS A 361 14.83 -6.99 9.75
N ALA A 362 13.63 -6.52 9.36
CA ALA A 362 12.65 -5.98 10.30
C ALA A 362 12.17 -7.06 11.29
N TRP A 363 11.92 -8.26 10.79
CA TRP A 363 11.52 -9.43 11.59
C TRP A 363 12.57 -9.81 12.64
N ASN A 364 13.82 -9.96 12.21
CA ASN A 364 14.93 -10.31 13.09
C ASN A 364 15.23 -9.20 14.10
N ALA A 365 15.19 -7.94 13.69
CA ALA A 365 15.38 -6.79 14.57
C ALA A 365 14.29 -6.74 15.66
N LEU A 366 13.02 -6.96 15.31
CA LEU A 366 11.92 -7.03 16.28
C LEU A 366 12.11 -8.20 17.26
N LYS A 367 12.48 -9.40 16.76
CA LYS A 367 12.74 -10.56 17.59
C LYS A 367 13.89 -10.32 18.58
N GLN A 368 15.01 -9.78 18.09
CA GLN A 368 16.17 -9.47 18.92
C GLN A 368 15.86 -8.39 19.96
N SER A 369 15.16 -7.32 19.60
CA SER A 369 14.79 -6.26 20.55
C SER A 369 13.94 -6.79 21.72
N ARG A 370 13.12 -7.81 21.47
CA ARG A 370 12.29 -8.45 22.51
C ARG A 370 13.04 -9.42 23.39
N VAL A 371 13.93 -10.23 22.79
CA VAL A 371 14.70 -11.25 23.53
C VAL A 371 15.81 -10.61 24.34
N GLN A 372 16.56 -9.68 23.73
CA GLN A 372 17.74 -9.04 24.36
C GLN A 372 17.39 -7.76 25.12
N LYS A 373 16.13 -7.31 25.08
CA LYS A 373 15.66 -6.06 25.71
C LYS A 373 16.58 -4.87 25.40
N LEU A 374 16.96 -4.72 24.13
CA LEU A 374 17.85 -3.67 23.66
C LEU A 374 17.27 -2.29 23.96
N ASP A 375 18.04 -1.47 24.65
CA ASP A 375 17.68 -0.09 24.93
C ASP A 375 17.76 0.78 23.67
N GLY A 376 16.90 1.80 23.59
CA GLY A 376 16.90 2.79 22.51
C GLY A 376 16.25 2.36 21.20
N ILE A 377 15.81 1.11 21.05
CA ILE A 377 15.07 0.65 19.87
C ILE A 377 13.58 0.93 20.07
N ASN A 378 12.97 1.59 19.10
CA ASN A 378 11.53 1.80 19.10
C ASN A 378 10.81 0.53 18.61
N GLU A 379 10.47 -0.35 19.55
CA GLU A 379 9.79 -1.62 19.27
C GLU A 379 8.47 -1.43 18.50
N SER A 380 7.74 -0.35 18.75
CA SER A 380 6.48 -0.07 18.07
C SER A 380 6.70 0.22 16.58
N LEU A 381 7.77 0.93 16.22
CA LEU A 381 8.12 1.15 14.80
C LEU A 381 8.57 -0.14 14.12
N LEU A 382 9.34 -0.98 14.79
CA LEU A 382 9.72 -2.29 14.26
C LEU A 382 8.49 -3.18 14.05
N LEU A 383 7.56 -3.19 14.99
CA LEU A 383 6.31 -3.93 14.88
C LEU A 383 5.48 -3.46 13.68
N TYR A 384 5.38 -2.13 13.47
CA TYR A 384 4.73 -1.57 12.28
C TYR A 384 5.45 -1.99 10.99
N SER A 385 6.77 -1.93 10.98
CA SER A 385 7.58 -2.31 9.83
C SER A 385 7.36 -3.78 9.45
N VAL A 386 7.31 -4.68 10.41
CA VAL A 386 7.02 -6.10 10.18
C VAL A 386 5.60 -6.27 9.61
N TYR A 387 4.62 -5.60 10.21
CA TYR A 387 3.23 -5.67 9.76
C TYR A 387 3.07 -5.19 8.31
N ILE A 388 3.54 -3.98 8.02
CA ILE A 388 3.29 -3.35 6.71
C ILE A 388 4.04 -4.07 5.57
N GLN A 389 5.25 -4.58 5.84
CA GLN A 389 6.02 -5.34 4.85
C GLN A 389 5.40 -6.72 4.61
N ALA A 390 4.96 -7.42 5.67
CA ALA A 390 4.23 -8.69 5.53
C ALA A 390 2.94 -8.49 4.74
N PHE A 391 2.18 -7.43 5.05
CA PHE A 391 0.96 -7.08 4.31
C PHE A 391 1.25 -6.79 2.84
N PHE A 392 2.29 -6.00 2.54
CA PHE A 392 2.72 -5.73 1.18
C PHE A 392 3.05 -7.02 0.41
N LEU A 393 3.85 -7.91 0.99
CA LEU A 393 4.23 -9.18 0.37
C LEU A 393 3.01 -10.06 0.06
N LEU A 394 2.08 -10.20 1.02
CA LEU A 394 0.88 -11.02 0.81
C LEU A 394 -0.07 -10.36 -0.18
N TYR A 395 -0.28 -9.06 -0.10
CA TYR A 395 -1.17 -8.35 -1.03
C TYR A 395 -0.61 -8.33 -2.46
N SER A 396 0.70 -8.33 -2.63
CA SER A 396 1.38 -8.44 -3.93
C SER A 396 1.05 -9.72 -4.71
N LEU A 397 0.56 -10.78 -4.03
CA LEU A 397 0.09 -12.02 -4.69
C LEU A 397 -1.25 -11.83 -5.43
N THR A 398 -2.10 -10.89 -5.00
CA THR A 398 -3.49 -10.77 -5.48
C THR A 398 -3.90 -9.34 -5.83
N GLY A 399 -2.96 -8.42 -5.83
CA GLY A 399 -3.16 -7.00 -6.11
C GLY A 399 -1.90 -6.35 -6.64
N ASN A 400 -1.93 -5.02 -6.73
CA ASN A 400 -0.83 -4.24 -7.32
C ASN A 400 -0.33 -3.13 -6.38
N PRO A 401 0.01 -3.41 -5.10
CA PRO A 401 0.40 -2.36 -4.15
C PRO A 401 1.59 -1.52 -4.59
N LEU A 402 2.40 -1.98 -5.52
CA LEU A 402 3.52 -1.25 -6.08
C LEU A 402 3.10 -0.27 -7.19
N TYR A 403 2.01 -0.58 -7.91
CA TYR A 403 1.52 0.13 -9.09
C TYR A 403 0.23 0.92 -8.83
N ASP A 404 -0.52 0.60 -7.78
CA ASP A 404 -1.80 1.25 -7.44
C ASP A 404 -1.64 2.65 -6.84
N ALA A 405 -0.42 3.10 -6.60
CA ALA A 405 -0.14 4.50 -6.32
C ALA A 405 -0.06 5.26 -7.67
N PRO A 406 -0.66 6.32 -7.78
CA PRO A 406 -1.85 6.82 -8.45
C PRO A 406 -1.97 6.41 -9.93
N PHE A 407 -3.15 5.97 -10.33
CA PHE A 407 -3.50 5.69 -11.72
C PHE A 407 -3.03 6.79 -12.67
N PRO A 408 -2.42 6.43 -13.82
CA PRO A 408 -2.14 7.40 -14.86
C PRO A 408 -3.47 8.02 -15.31
N ILE A 409 -3.59 9.32 -15.16
CA ILE A 409 -4.69 10.08 -15.75
C ILE A 409 -4.71 9.75 -17.25
N LYS A 410 -5.87 9.43 -17.78
CA LYS A 410 -6.12 9.34 -19.21
C LYS A 410 -5.78 10.70 -19.87
N ILE A 411 -4.49 10.97 -20.08
CA ILE A 411 -4.09 12.05 -20.97
C ILE A 411 -4.42 11.51 -22.35
N LYS A 412 -5.40 12.10 -23.02
CA LYS A 412 -5.59 11.97 -24.47
C LYS A 412 -4.37 12.57 -25.18
N SER A 413 -3.21 11.90 -25.08
CA SER A 413 -2.11 12.14 -25.98
C SER A 413 -2.33 11.24 -27.19
N LYS A 414 -2.24 11.83 -28.39
CA LYS A 414 -2.19 11.07 -29.65
C LYS A 414 -1.03 10.09 -29.56
N ILE A 415 -1.32 8.84 -29.24
CA ILE A 415 -0.34 7.75 -29.17
C ILE A 415 0.15 7.56 -30.61
N LYS A 416 1.42 7.87 -30.87
CA LYS A 416 2.10 7.38 -32.08
C LYS A 416 2.18 5.88 -31.92
N SER A 417 1.60 5.17 -32.90
CA SER A 417 1.53 3.71 -32.98
C SER A 417 2.87 3.05 -32.60
N ILE A 418 2.82 2.14 -31.63
CA ILE A 418 3.93 1.23 -31.32
C ILE A 418 4.21 0.41 -32.59
N PRO A 419 5.47 0.23 -33.01
CA PRO A 419 5.78 -0.55 -34.20
C PRO A 419 5.28 -2.00 -34.02
N SER A 420 4.47 -2.46 -34.94
CA SER A 420 3.83 -3.79 -35.01
C SER A 420 4.86 -4.90 -35.33
N LYS A 421 5.89 -5.07 -34.51
CA LYS A 421 6.89 -6.14 -34.69
C LYS A 421 6.70 -7.36 -33.79
N ILE A 422 5.61 -7.43 -33.02
CA ILE A 422 5.30 -8.63 -32.26
C ILE A 422 4.19 -9.39 -32.99
N LYS A 423 4.59 -10.36 -33.84
CA LYS A 423 3.67 -11.35 -34.38
C LYS A 423 3.30 -12.31 -33.26
N ILE A 424 2.04 -12.30 -32.86
CA ILE A 424 1.46 -13.32 -31.98
C ILE A 424 1.17 -14.52 -32.90
N PRO A 425 1.69 -15.74 -32.59
CA PRO A 425 1.13 -16.94 -33.24
C PRO A 425 -0.27 -17.16 -32.65
N VAL A 426 -1.24 -17.33 -33.54
CA VAL A 426 -2.62 -17.71 -33.26
C VAL A 426 -2.63 -19.11 -32.67
#